data_e9bdcc698a3238f0850229ba3b8c190a
#
_entry.id   e9bdcc698a3238f0850229ba3b8c190a
#
_cell.length_a   1.000
_cell.length_b   1.000
_cell.length_c   1.000
_cell.angle_alpha   90.00
_cell.angle_beta   90.00
_cell.angle_gamma   90.00
#
_symmetry.space_group_name_H-M   'P 1'
#
loop_
_entity.id
_entity.type
_entity.pdbx_description
1 polymer ?
#
loop_
_entity_poly.entity_id
_entity_poly.type
_entity_poly.pdbx_seq_one_letter_code
_entity_poly.pdbx_strand_id
1 'polypeptide(L)'
;MIELQNVGFAYNNKHTVFSNLNLYIDRGDIVSIVGNSGCGKTTLLNLIAGVLLPSKGEIKKSDKNIAYLMQDVTLLPYRTAWENTFLACELRGIPVDNIQKQAAKEILDLFNIETEALNKFPKELSGGMKQRIGLLQTLLTDASLFLLDEPFNAIDINALNSIKLYIWEYLIKSNKTMIFITHNIDQALLLSDRILIMRSPTKLLEIKPAKEYCSLSPDERI
;
A
#
# COMPACT_ATOMS: atom_id res chain seq x y z
N MET A 1 -3.21 -14.58 4.62
CA MET A 1 -3.44 -14.55 6.06
C MET A 1 -2.21 -14.00 6.76
N ILE A 2 -2.38 -13.03 7.64
CA ILE A 2 -1.34 -12.44 8.47
C ILE A 2 -1.81 -12.50 9.92
N GLU A 3 -0.98 -13.01 10.81
CA GLU A 3 -1.29 -13.12 12.22
C GLU A 3 -0.13 -12.61 13.07
N LEU A 4 -0.38 -11.63 13.90
CA LEU A 4 0.52 -11.10 14.91
C LEU A 4 0.06 -11.62 16.28
N GLN A 5 0.94 -12.32 17.00
CA GLN A 5 0.65 -12.89 18.32
C GLN A 5 1.59 -12.28 19.35
N ASN A 6 1.04 -11.49 20.28
CA ASN A 6 1.76 -10.88 21.42
C ASN A 6 3.02 -10.10 20.98
N VAL A 7 2.95 -9.43 19.82
CA VAL A 7 4.09 -8.75 19.22
C VAL A 7 4.52 -7.55 20.06
N GLY A 8 5.79 -7.56 20.44
CA GLY A 8 6.48 -6.44 21.06
C GLY A 8 7.59 -5.92 20.15
N PHE A 9 7.77 -4.61 20.11
CA PHE A 9 8.87 -3.97 19.40
C PHE A 9 9.29 -2.66 20.06
N ALA A 10 10.60 -2.43 20.15
CA ALA A 10 11.19 -1.18 20.62
C ALA A 10 12.41 -0.81 19.79
N TYR A 11 12.53 0.48 19.46
CA TYR A 11 13.76 1.02 18.88
C TYR A 11 14.80 1.19 19.98
N ASN A 12 16.01 0.64 19.77
CA ASN A 12 17.16 0.80 20.66
C ASN A 12 16.90 0.45 22.15
N ASN A 13 15.98 -0.48 22.43
CA ASN A 13 15.56 -0.91 23.78
C ASN A 13 15.07 0.23 24.72
N LYS A 14 14.86 1.44 24.20
CA LYS A 14 14.46 2.61 24.99
C LYS A 14 13.09 3.16 24.64
N HIS A 15 12.67 3.00 23.39
CA HIS A 15 11.39 3.52 22.92
C HIS A 15 10.50 2.37 22.45
N THR A 16 9.64 1.91 23.38
CA THR A 16 8.67 0.85 23.10
C THR A 16 7.59 1.37 22.16
N VAL A 17 7.47 0.75 20.99
CA VAL A 17 6.41 1.03 20.01
C VAL A 17 5.24 0.07 20.21
N PHE A 18 5.52 -1.22 20.40
CA PHE A 18 4.50 -2.23 20.70
C PHE A 18 4.91 -3.07 21.90
N SER A 19 3.94 -3.38 22.80
CA SER A 19 4.19 -4.21 23.99
C SER A 19 3.46 -5.56 23.95
N ASN A 20 2.32 -5.63 23.28
CA ASN A 20 1.49 -6.83 23.20
C ASN A 20 0.47 -6.68 22.05
N LEU A 21 0.96 -6.49 20.85
CA LEU A 21 0.08 -6.29 19.69
C LEU A 21 -0.41 -7.63 19.18
N ASN A 22 -1.74 -7.77 19.08
CA ASN A 22 -2.40 -8.89 18.44
C ASN A 22 -3.22 -8.34 17.28
N LEU A 23 -3.05 -8.92 16.10
CA LEU A 23 -3.74 -8.50 14.89
C LEU A 23 -3.91 -9.71 13.96
N TYR A 24 -5.07 -9.82 13.35
CA TYR A 24 -5.38 -10.83 12.36
C TYR A 24 -5.95 -10.19 11.09
N ILE A 25 -5.39 -10.54 9.93
CA ILE A 25 -5.81 -10.05 8.62
C ILE A 25 -5.98 -11.26 7.70
N ASP A 26 -7.17 -11.41 7.14
CA ASP A 26 -7.46 -12.48 6.21
C ASP A 26 -6.88 -12.22 4.81
N ARG A 27 -6.82 -13.28 4.05
CA ARG A 27 -6.48 -13.17 2.63
C ARG A 27 -7.64 -12.51 1.88
N GLY A 28 -7.32 -11.54 1.05
CA GLY A 28 -8.31 -10.77 0.30
C GLY A 28 -8.82 -9.53 1.04
N ASP A 29 -8.49 -9.34 2.32
CA ASP A 29 -8.85 -8.12 3.05
C ASP A 29 -8.13 -6.90 2.47
N ILE A 30 -8.87 -5.80 2.35
CA ILE A 30 -8.33 -4.46 2.13
C ILE A 30 -8.42 -3.69 3.44
N VAL A 31 -7.28 -3.43 4.07
CA VAL A 31 -7.19 -2.86 5.41
C VAL A 31 -6.48 -1.50 5.37
N SER A 32 -7.10 -0.48 5.90
CA SER A 32 -6.45 0.81 6.15
C SER A 32 -5.98 0.95 7.60
N ILE A 33 -4.84 1.60 7.79
CA ILE A 33 -4.30 1.96 9.11
C ILE A 33 -4.30 3.48 9.22
N VAL A 34 -5.09 4.00 10.14
CA VAL A 34 -5.25 5.44 10.39
C VAL A 34 -4.75 5.78 11.78
N GLY A 35 -4.16 6.94 11.94
CA GLY A 35 -3.70 7.43 13.25
C GLY A 35 -2.72 8.58 13.14
N ASN A 36 -2.43 9.22 14.27
CA ASN A 36 -1.53 10.36 14.33
C ASN A 36 -0.11 10.04 13.86
N SER A 37 0.65 11.05 13.46
CA SER A 37 2.07 10.88 13.15
C SER A 37 2.82 10.35 14.38
N GLY A 38 3.77 9.45 14.14
CA GLY A 38 4.59 8.86 15.20
C GLY A 38 3.93 7.76 16.04
N CYS A 39 2.66 7.38 15.80
CA CYS A 39 1.99 6.32 16.58
C CYS A 39 2.43 4.89 16.22
N GLY A 40 3.33 4.69 15.24
CA GLY A 40 3.90 3.39 14.91
C GLY A 40 3.34 2.71 13.66
N LYS A 41 2.55 3.40 12.81
CA LYS A 41 1.95 2.81 11.59
C LYS A 41 2.99 2.23 10.64
N THR A 42 3.98 3.02 10.25
CA THR A 42 5.11 2.56 9.40
C THR A 42 5.90 1.45 10.07
N THR A 43 6.07 1.50 11.40
CA THR A 43 6.72 0.42 12.16
C THR A 43 5.92 -0.89 12.04
N LEU A 44 4.59 -0.82 12.09
CA LEU A 44 3.73 -1.98 11.90
C LEU A 44 3.88 -2.57 10.50
N LEU A 45 3.86 -1.74 9.44
CA LEU A 45 4.11 -2.21 8.08
C LEU A 45 5.50 -2.84 7.93
N ASN A 46 6.54 -2.23 8.51
CA ASN A 46 7.90 -2.76 8.47
C ASN A 46 8.02 -4.13 9.17
N LEU A 47 7.31 -4.33 10.28
CA LEU A 47 7.23 -5.62 10.97
C LEU A 47 6.50 -6.66 10.09
N ILE A 48 5.36 -6.30 9.50
CA ILE A 48 4.62 -7.18 8.58
C ILE A 48 5.46 -7.48 7.33
N ALA A 49 6.18 -6.51 6.78
CA ALA A 49 7.08 -6.71 5.64
C ALA A 49 8.25 -7.65 5.98
N GLY A 50 8.66 -7.71 7.25
CA GLY A 50 9.86 -8.42 7.71
C GLY A 50 11.14 -7.59 7.56
N VAL A 51 11.02 -6.28 7.32
CA VAL A 51 12.13 -5.31 7.36
C VAL A 51 12.61 -5.12 8.80
N LEU A 52 11.68 -5.15 9.76
CA LEU A 52 11.97 -5.18 11.19
C LEU A 52 11.55 -6.52 11.77
N LEU A 53 12.30 -6.99 12.77
CA LEU A 53 11.97 -8.19 13.51
C LEU A 53 11.34 -7.83 14.86
N PRO A 54 10.29 -8.53 15.29
CA PRO A 54 9.70 -8.30 16.59
C PRO A 54 10.71 -8.67 17.72
N SER A 55 10.73 -7.90 18.80
CA SER A 55 11.54 -8.21 19.99
C SER A 55 10.90 -9.26 20.89
N LYS A 56 9.56 -9.42 20.77
CA LYS A 56 8.74 -10.44 21.45
C LYS A 56 7.58 -10.84 20.56
N GLY A 57 7.02 -12.02 20.82
CA GLY A 57 5.89 -12.53 20.06
C GLY A 57 6.29 -13.06 18.68
N GLU A 58 5.31 -13.27 17.84
CA GLU A 58 5.47 -13.94 16.55
C GLU A 58 4.61 -13.28 15.48
N ILE A 59 5.13 -13.25 14.25
CA ILE A 59 4.37 -12.79 13.05
C ILE A 59 4.35 -13.92 12.05
N LYS A 60 3.15 -14.49 11.84
CA LYS A 60 2.91 -15.52 10.84
C LYS A 60 2.35 -14.92 9.57
N LYS A 61 2.90 -15.32 8.44
CA LYS A 61 2.44 -14.91 7.11
C LYS A 61 2.34 -16.12 6.22
N SER A 62 1.17 -16.32 5.57
CA SER A 62 1.00 -17.41 4.60
C SER A 62 1.72 -17.12 3.29
N ASP A 63 1.84 -15.85 2.92
CA ASP A 63 2.42 -15.40 1.66
C ASP A 63 3.77 -14.72 1.87
N LYS A 64 4.72 -15.08 1.02
CA LYS A 64 6.06 -14.46 0.98
C LYS A 64 6.21 -13.44 -0.17
N ASN A 65 5.25 -13.42 -1.10
CA ASN A 65 5.26 -12.51 -2.23
C ASN A 65 4.64 -11.16 -1.82
N ILE A 66 5.48 -10.28 -1.27
CA ILE A 66 5.09 -8.97 -0.72
C ILE A 66 5.60 -7.87 -1.65
N ALA A 67 4.74 -6.94 -2.02
CA ALA A 67 5.11 -5.67 -2.61
C ALA A 67 4.98 -4.56 -1.56
N TYR A 68 6.01 -3.75 -1.40
CA TYR A 68 6.03 -2.67 -0.40
C TYR A 68 6.34 -1.33 -1.04
N LEU A 69 5.38 -0.41 -0.98
CA LEU A 69 5.58 1.01 -1.30
C LEU A 69 5.88 1.76 -0.01
N MET A 70 7.10 2.23 0.14
CA MET A 70 7.51 3.08 1.26
C MET A 70 7.05 4.53 1.06
N GLN A 71 6.91 5.29 2.14
CA GLN A 71 6.50 6.68 2.12
C GLN A 71 7.41 7.54 1.21
N ASP A 72 8.73 7.37 1.33
CA ASP A 72 9.71 8.01 0.46
C ASP A 72 10.01 7.11 -0.75
N VAL A 73 9.35 7.40 -1.86
CA VAL A 73 9.57 6.67 -3.12
C VAL A 73 10.94 6.98 -3.68
N THR A 74 11.77 5.95 -3.79
CA THR A 74 13.10 6.05 -4.40
C THR A 74 13.08 5.43 -5.79
N LEU A 75 13.16 6.28 -6.81
CA LEU A 75 13.35 5.87 -8.20
C LEU A 75 14.84 5.87 -8.54
N LEU A 76 15.28 4.97 -9.41
CA LEU A 76 16.66 4.92 -9.87
C LEU A 76 16.97 6.17 -10.70
N PRO A 77 17.95 7.00 -10.30
CA PRO A 77 18.17 8.33 -10.87
C PRO A 77 18.66 8.31 -12.33
N TYR A 78 19.20 7.19 -12.78
CA TYR A 78 19.75 6.97 -14.14
C TYR A 78 18.79 6.25 -15.08
N ARG A 79 17.54 5.99 -14.63
CA ARG A 79 16.45 5.44 -15.42
C ARG A 79 15.35 6.47 -15.60
N THR A 80 14.70 6.45 -16.76
CA THR A 80 13.50 7.25 -17.01
C THR A 80 12.33 6.80 -16.12
N ALA A 81 11.27 7.60 -16.07
CA ALA A 81 10.04 7.24 -15.38
C ALA A 81 9.46 5.90 -15.89
N TRP A 82 9.46 5.72 -17.22
CA TRP A 82 8.98 4.48 -17.85
C TRP A 82 9.82 3.27 -17.46
N GLU A 83 11.12 3.37 -17.48
CA GLU A 83 12.02 2.28 -17.07
C GLU A 83 11.90 1.97 -15.57
N ASN A 84 11.71 2.99 -14.73
CA ASN A 84 11.45 2.80 -13.31
C ASN A 84 10.13 2.06 -13.06
N THR A 85 9.11 2.28 -13.87
CA THR A 85 7.81 1.60 -13.74
C THR A 85 7.94 0.08 -13.70
N PHE A 86 8.86 -0.50 -14.46
CA PHE A 86 9.03 -1.95 -14.55
C PHE A 86 10.19 -2.50 -13.71
N LEU A 87 10.92 -1.67 -12.99
CA LEU A 87 12.09 -2.08 -12.22
C LEU A 87 11.77 -3.23 -11.26
N ALA A 88 10.64 -3.18 -10.56
CA ALA A 88 10.26 -4.23 -9.62
C ALA A 88 9.92 -5.55 -10.33
N CYS A 89 9.36 -5.51 -11.53
CA CYS A 89 9.15 -6.69 -12.38
C CYS A 89 10.49 -7.30 -12.79
N GLU A 90 11.43 -6.47 -13.28
CA GLU A 90 12.77 -6.92 -13.68
C GLU A 90 13.50 -7.61 -12.51
N LEU A 91 13.51 -6.98 -11.32
CA LEU A 91 14.17 -7.54 -10.13
C LEU A 91 13.57 -8.87 -9.68
N ARG A 92 12.30 -9.10 -9.98
CA ARG A 92 11.59 -10.35 -9.68
C ARG A 92 11.62 -11.38 -10.80
N GLY A 93 12.25 -11.06 -11.93
CA GLY A 93 12.27 -11.93 -13.11
C GLY A 93 10.89 -12.09 -13.77
N ILE A 94 9.97 -11.14 -13.55
CA ILE A 94 8.65 -11.11 -14.18
C ILE A 94 8.82 -10.54 -15.60
N PRO A 95 8.48 -11.30 -16.66
CA PRO A 95 8.59 -10.80 -18.03
C PRO A 95 7.71 -9.57 -18.24
N VAL A 96 8.24 -8.54 -18.87
CA VAL A 96 7.50 -7.32 -19.24
C VAL A 96 7.11 -7.42 -20.70
N ASP A 97 5.96 -8.00 -20.96
CA ASP A 97 5.38 -8.17 -22.28
C ASP A 97 4.50 -6.95 -22.71
N ASN A 98 3.88 -7.06 -23.88
CA ASN A 98 3.02 -6.00 -24.40
C ASN A 98 1.74 -5.84 -23.59
N ILE A 99 1.25 -6.90 -22.94
CA ILE A 99 0.04 -6.86 -22.09
C ILE A 99 0.32 -6.03 -20.84
N GLN A 100 1.46 -6.29 -20.20
CA GLN A 100 1.87 -5.51 -19.01
C GLN A 100 2.17 -4.06 -19.34
N LYS A 101 2.78 -3.78 -20.51
CA LYS A 101 3.00 -2.41 -20.98
C LYS A 101 1.70 -1.68 -21.25
N GLN A 102 0.69 -2.38 -21.77
CA GLN A 102 -0.63 -1.80 -22.00
C GLN A 102 -1.34 -1.52 -20.68
N ALA A 103 -1.35 -2.48 -19.74
CA ALA A 103 -1.91 -2.28 -18.39
C ALA A 103 -1.23 -1.11 -17.66
N ALA A 104 0.10 -1.00 -17.78
CA ALA A 104 0.82 0.14 -17.21
C ALA A 104 0.37 1.49 -17.78
N LYS A 105 0.12 1.58 -19.09
CA LYS A 105 -0.38 2.81 -19.73
C LYS A 105 -1.78 3.17 -19.23
N GLU A 106 -2.68 2.20 -19.15
CA GLU A 106 -4.05 2.41 -18.62
C GLU A 106 -4.02 2.97 -17.20
N ILE A 107 -3.14 2.44 -16.33
CA ILE A 107 -2.98 2.96 -14.97
C ILE A 107 -2.35 4.37 -14.97
N LEU A 108 -1.40 4.64 -15.86
CA LEU A 108 -0.79 5.97 -15.99
C LEU A 108 -1.81 7.03 -16.40
N ASP A 109 -2.73 6.68 -17.30
CA ASP A 109 -3.84 7.56 -17.71
C ASP A 109 -4.76 7.84 -16.51
N LEU A 110 -5.12 6.81 -15.71
CA LEU A 110 -5.89 6.97 -14.47
C LEU A 110 -5.16 7.85 -13.44
N PHE A 111 -3.83 7.80 -13.42
CA PHE A 111 -3.00 8.61 -12.54
C PHE A 111 -2.75 10.04 -13.07
N ASN A 112 -3.35 10.41 -14.21
CA ASN A 112 -3.11 11.69 -14.88
C ASN A 112 -1.59 11.95 -15.07
N ILE A 113 -0.85 10.96 -15.53
CA ILE A 113 0.57 11.09 -15.87
C ILE A 113 0.68 11.25 -17.39
N GLU A 114 1.11 12.44 -17.81
CA GLU A 114 1.33 12.75 -19.22
C GLU A 114 2.40 11.85 -19.84
N THR A 115 2.18 11.44 -21.09
CA THR A 115 3.10 10.55 -21.82
C THR A 115 4.51 11.12 -21.91
N GLU A 116 4.65 12.44 -22.03
CA GLU A 116 5.94 13.14 -22.08
C GLU A 116 6.74 12.98 -20.79
N ALA A 117 6.06 12.83 -19.66
CA ALA A 117 6.69 12.63 -18.37
C ALA A 117 7.38 11.27 -18.26
N LEU A 118 6.98 10.28 -19.07
CA LEU A 118 7.53 8.93 -19.04
C LEU A 118 9.00 8.90 -19.49
N ASN A 119 9.42 9.85 -20.33
CA ASN A 119 10.79 9.95 -20.80
C ASN A 119 11.69 10.78 -19.87
N LYS A 120 11.13 11.41 -18.82
CA LYS A 120 11.89 12.22 -17.86
C LYS A 120 12.60 11.35 -16.84
N PHE A 121 13.74 11.83 -16.36
CA PHE A 121 14.46 11.25 -15.25
C PHE A 121 13.87 11.71 -13.90
N PRO A 122 14.09 10.97 -12.81
CA PRO A 122 13.51 11.31 -11.50
C PRO A 122 13.75 12.75 -11.03
N LYS A 123 14.91 13.35 -11.34
CA LYS A 123 15.21 14.75 -11.00
C LYS A 123 14.28 15.78 -11.66
N GLU A 124 13.63 15.41 -12.76
CA GLU A 124 12.75 16.26 -13.57
C GLU A 124 11.27 16.06 -13.22
N LEU A 125 10.97 15.09 -12.34
CA LEU A 125 9.62 14.75 -11.90
C LEU A 125 9.27 15.48 -10.60
N SER A 126 8.01 15.89 -10.48
CA SER A 126 7.46 16.36 -9.20
C SER A 126 7.40 15.23 -8.17
N GLY A 127 7.32 15.57 -6.88
CA GLY A 127 7.16 14.59 -5.81
C GLY A 127 5.92 13.70 -6.01
N GLY A 128 4.80 14.31 -6.41
CA GLY A 128 3.57 13.58 -6.70
C GLY A 128 3.68 12.63 -7.90
N MET A 129 4.41 13.01 -8.94
CA MET A 129 4.67 12.11 -10.08
C MET A 129 5.53 10.91 -9.65
N LYS A 130 6.58 11.13 -8.85
CA LYS A 130 7.40 10.03 -8.30
C LYS A 130 6.55 9.06 -7.48
N GLN A 131 5.66 9.59 -6.62
CA GLN A 131 4.75 8.79 -5.81
C GLN A 131 3.85 7.90 -6.67
N ARG A 132 3.24 8.47 -7.71
CA ARG A 132 2.35 7.75 -8.63
C ARG A 132 3.10 6.68 -9.43
N ILE A 133 4.31 6.96 -9.89
CA ILE A 133 5.17 5.96 -10.56
C ILE A 133 5.56 4.84 -9.59
N GLY A 134 5.91 5.15 -8.34
CA GLY A 134 6.20 4.14 -7.33
C GLY A 134 5.00 3.26 -6.99
N LEU A 135 3.80 3.84 -6.94
CA LEU A 135 2.56 3.07 -6.76
C LEU A 135 2.33 2.13 -7.94
N LEU A 136 2.44 2.63 -9.18
CA LEU A 136 2.33 1.82 -10.39
C LEU A 136 3.37 0.68 -10.41
N GLN A 137 4.63 0.99 -10.13
CA GLN A 137 5.71 0.00 -10.02
C GLN A 137 5.34 -1.12 -9.03
N THR A 138 4.72 -0.75 -7.91
CA THR A 138 4.30 -1.70 -6.87
C THR A 138 3.15 -2.57 -7.36
N LEU A 139 2.13 -2.00 -7.99
CA LEU A 139 0.95 -2.71 -8.49
C LEU A 139 1.28 -3.72 -9.60
N LEU A 140 2.27 -3.43 -10.44
CA LEU A 140 2.69 -4.31 -11.53
C LEU A 140 3.43 -5.58 -11.08
N THR A 141 3.78 -5.72 -9.81
CA THR A 141 4.61 -6.83 -9.29
C THR A 141 3.89 -8.15 -9.13
N ASP A 142 2.61 -8.24 -9.40
CA ASP A 142 1.79 -9.45 -9.16
C ASP A 142 1.95 -10.06 -7.76
N ALA A 143 2.13 -9.22 -6.74
CA ALA A 143 2.26 -9.64 -5.36
C ALA A 143 0.92 -10.18 -4.81
N SER A 144 0.98 -11.05 -3.80
CA SER A 144 -0.19 -11.53 -3.05
C SER A 144 -0.55 -10.61 -1.87
N LEU A 145 0.43 -9.85 -1.39
CA LEU A 145 0.28 -8.87 -0.31
C LEU A 145 0.90 -7.53 -0.72
N PHE A 146 0.08 -6.49 -0.70
CA PHE A 146 0.50 -5.11 -0.92
C PHE A 146 0.55 -4.37 0.41
N LEU A 147 1.70 -3.79 0.74
CA LEU A 147 1.92 -2.92 1.88
C LEU A 147 2.23 -1.52 1.34
N LEU A 148 1.37 -0.54 1.65
CA LEU A 148 1.48 0.78 1.05
C LEU A 148 1.50 1.86 2.14
N ASP A 149 2.58 2.64 2.21
CA ASP A 149 2.70 3.74 3.17
C ASP A 149 2.35 5.07 2.48
N GLU A 150 1.20 5.62 2.83
CA GLU A 150 0.61 6.86 2.30
C GLU A 150 0.54 6.94 0.75
N PRO A 151 0.05 5.88 0.08
CA PRO A 151 0.16 5.75 -1.38
C PRO A 151 -0.62 6.80 -2.17
N PHE A 152 -1.65 7.39 -1.57
CA PHE A 152 -2.62 8.24 -2.25
C PHE A 152 -2.49 9.74 -1.92
N ASN A 153 -1.49 10.15 -1.13
CA ASN A 153 -1.35 11.55 -0.68
C ASN A 153 -1.17 12.56 -1.81
N ALA A 154 -0.58 12.13 -2.92
CA ALA A 154 -0.31 12.99 -4.07
C ALA A 154 -1.34 12.83 -5.20
N ILE A 155 -2.50 12.26 -4.90
CA ILE A 155 -3.57 11.97 -5.85
C ILE A 155 -4.77 12.82 -5.47
N ASP A 156 -5.29 13.57 -6.43
CA ASP A 156 -6.54 14.32 -6.24
C ASP A 156 -7.75 13.38 -6.11
N ILE A 157 -8.84 13.89 -5.52
CA ILE A 157 -10.01 13.06 -5.18
C ILE A 157 -10.72 12.49 -6.40
N ASN A 158 -10.70 13.21 -7.54
CA ASN A 158 -11.35 12.72 -8.76
C ASN A 158 -10.55 11.58 -9.38
N ALA A 159 -9.22 11.74 -9.47
CA ALA A 159 -8.34 10.67 -9.91
C ALA A 159 -8.37 9.47 -8.94
N LEU A 160 -8.53 9.72 -7.63
CA LEU A 160 -8.62 8.66 -6.63
C LEU A 160 -9.83 7.74 -6.87
N ASN A 161 -10.98 8.28 -7.29
CA ASN A 161 -12.16 7.47 -7.60
C ASN A 161 -11.92 6.50 -8.76
N SER A 162 -11.28 6.96 -9.83
CA SER A 162 -10.93 6.11 -10.98
C SER A 162 -9.90 5.04 -10.61
N ILE A 163 -8.89 5.42 -9.84
CA ILE A 163 -7.86 4.53 -9.33
C ILE A 163 -8.44 3.47 -8.40
N LYS A 164 -9.40 3.86 -7.55
CA LYS A 164 -10.11 2.95 -6.65
C LYS A 164 -10.77 1.80 -7.41
N LEU A 165 -11.54 2.11 -8.44
CA LEU A 165 -12.21 1.10 -9.25
C LEU A 165 -11.20 0.09 -9.79
N TYR A 166 -10.10 0.58 -10.36
CA TYR A 166 -9.03 -0.27 -10.88
C TYR A 166 -8.39 -1.15 -9.80
N ILE A 167 -7.98 -0.54 -8.67
CA ILE A 167 -7.34 -1.27 -7.56
C ILE A 167 -8.31 -2.32 -6.99
N TRP A 168 -9.57 -1.96 -6.80
CA TRP A 168 -10.59 -2.86 -6.29
C TRP A 168 -10.82 -4.06 -7.21
N GLU A 169 -11.04 -3.81 -8.50
CA GLU A 169 -11.20 -4.88 -9.47
C GLU A 169 -9.98 -5.80 -9.50
N TYR A 170 -8.80 -5.23 -9.52
CA TYR A 170 -7.56 -5.99 -9.54
C TYR A 170 -7.36 -6.83 -8.27
N LEU A 171 -7.58 -6.26 -7.08
CA LEU A 171 -7.39 -6.96 -5.81
C LEU A 171 -8.45 -8.03 -5.58
N ILE A 172 -9.72 -7.71 -5.80
CA ILE A 172 -10.84 -8.65 -5.57
C ILE A 172 -10.79 -9.82 -6.56
N LYS A 173 -10.66 -9.54 -7.86
CA LYS A 173 -10.61 -10.60 -8.89
C LYS A 173 -9.43 -11.56 -8.66
N SER A 174 -8.34 -11.08 -8.10
CA SER A 174 -7.11 -11.86 -7.86
C SER A 174 -6.96 -12.35 -6.43
N ASN A 175 -7.95 -12.12 -5.54
CA ASN A 175 -7.92 -12.48 -4.12
C ASN A 175 -6.62 -12.05 -3.41
N LYS A 176 -6.21 -10.80 -3.66
CA LYS A 176 -4.99 -10.19 -3.12
C LYS A 176 -5.31 -9.35 -1.89
N THR A 177 -4.39 -9.32 -0.94
CA THR A 177 -4.52 -8.56 0.30
C THR A 177 -3.80 -7.23 0.18
N MET A 178 -4.42 -6.15 0.66
CA MET A 178 -3.80 -4.83 0.72
C MET A 178 -3.88 -4.25 2.14
N ILE A 179 -2.76 -3.75 2.62
CA ILE A 179 -2.70 -2.96 3.86
C ILE A 179 -2.08 -1.61 3.49
N PHE A 180 -2.80 -0.53 3.75
CA PHE A 180 -2.28 0.79 3.47
C PHE A 180 -2.42 1.74 4.66
N ILE A 181 -1.46 2.63 4.80
CA ILE A 181 -1.49 3.72 5.77
C ILE A 181 -2.04 4.96 5.08
N THR A 182 -2.93 5.66 5.75
CA THR A 182 -3.37 7.00 5.36
C THR A 182 -3.69 7.84 6.58
N HIS A 183 -3.53 9.16 6.47
CA HIS A 183 -4.04 10.12 7.45
C HIS A 183 -5.40 10.70 7.03
N ASN A 184 -5.87 10.39 5.83
CA ASN A 184 -7.15 10.84 5.29
C ASN A 184 -8.23 9.77 5.56
N ILE A 185 -9.25 10.17 6.34
CA ILE A 185 -10.34 9.28 6.73
C ILE A 185 -11.22 8.91 5.53
N ASP A 186 -11.42 9.85 4.59
CA ASP A 186 -12.22 9.59 3.39
C ASP A 186 -11.58 8.52 2.51
N GLN A 187 -10.25 8.54 2.37
CA GLN A 187 -9.52 7.48 1.67
C GLN A 187 -9.69 6.12 2.36
N ALA A 188 -9.63 6.09 3.70
CA ALA A 188 -9.82 4.86 4.47
C ALA A 188 -11.24 4.30 4.29
N LEU A 189 -12.27 5.14 4.42
CA LEU A 189 -13.66 4.75 4.22
C LEU A 189 -13.95 4.30 2.79
N LEU A 190 -13.33 4.98 1.82
CA LEU A 190 -13.55 4.74 0.41
C LEU A 190 -12.94 3.43 -0.07
N LEU A 191 -11.75 3.08 0.42
CA LEU A 191 -10.90 2.03 -0.17
C LEU A 191 -10.86 0.74 0.65
N SER A 192 -11.21 0.73 1.94
CA SER A 192 -10.97 -0.43 2.79
C SER A 192 -12.23 -1.11 3.33
N ASP A 193 -12.14 -2.42 3.50
CA ASP A 193 -13.16 -3.24 4.17
C ASP A 193 -13.05 -3.15 5.70
N ARG A 194 -11.84 -2.84 6.20
CA ARG A 194 -11.52 -2.74 7.63
C ARG A 194 -10.60 -1.55 7.88
N ILE A 195 -10.92 -0.78 8.91
CA ILE A 195 -10.13 0.39 9.31
C ILE A 195 -9.54 0.13 10.69
N LEU A 196 -8.22 0.14 10.78
CA LEU A 196 -7.49 0.02 12.03
C LEU A 196 -7.09 1.40 12.51
N ILE A 197 -7.66 1.85 13.63
CA ILE A 197 -7.33 3.15 14.22
C ILE A 197 -6.24 2.94 15.27
N MET A 198 -5.07 3.46 15.01
CA MET A 198 -3.94 3.43 15.93
C MET A 198 -3.89 4.74 16.74
N ARG A 199 -4.37 4.71 17.98
CA ARG A 199 -4.40 5.88 18.88
C ARG A 199 -3.13 6.05 19.71
N SER A 200 -2.45 4.92 20.00
CA SER A 200 -1.17 4.88 20.71
C SER A 200 -0.44 3.60 20.30
N PRO A 201 0.87 3.47 20.56
CA PRO A 201 1.63 2.27 20.25
C PRO A 201 1.03 0.96 20.79
N THR A 202 0.16 1.04 21.79
CA THR A 202 -0.42 -0.12 22.48
C THR A 202 -1.92 -0.29 22.26
N LYS A 203 -2.60 0.67 21.59
CA LYS A 203 -4.05 0.63 21.37
C LYS A 203 -4.39 0.69 19.88
N LEU A 204 -4.76 -0.46 19.37
CA LEU A 204 -5.37 -0.62 18.05
C LEU A 204 -6.87 -0.79 18.25
N LEU A 205 -7.69 0.06 17.62
CA LEU A 205 -9.13 -0.09 17.53
C LEU A 205 -9.48 -0.47 16.11
N GLU A 206 -10.28 -1.49 15.95
CA GLU A 206 -10.80 -1.90 14.64
C GLU A 206 -12.22 -1.34 14.45
N ILE A 207 -12.44 -0.74 13.29
CA ILE A 207 -13.76 -0.35 12.81
C ILE A 207 -13.98 -1.08 11.48
N LYS A 208 -15.12 -1.76 11.38
CA LYS A 208 -15.62 -2.25 10.09
C LYS A 208 -16.60 -1.23 9.58
N PRO A 209 -16.45 -0.69 8.37
CA PRO A 209 -17.48 0.08 7.71
C PRO A 209 -18.80 -0.71 7.74
N ALA A 210 -19.95 -0.01 7.83
CA ALA A 210 -21.25 -0.67 7.85
C ALA A 210 -21.35 -1.63 6.67
N LYS A 211 -21.94 -2.83 6.89
CA LYS A 211 -22.12 -3.84 5.82
C LYS A 211 -22.83 -3.28 4.59
N GLU A 212 -23.76 -2.36 4.80
CA GLU A 212 -24.46 -1.63 3.74
C GLU A 212 -23.49 -0.82 2.89
N TYR A 213 -22.50 -0.17 3.51
CA TYR A 213 -21.46 0.58 2.81
C TYR A 213 -20.50 -0.35 2.03
N CYS A 214 -20.15 -1.51 2.59
CA CYS A 214 -19.31 -2.50 1.91
C CYS A 214 -20.02 -3.24 0.78
N SER A 215 -21.37 -3.37 0.84
CA SER A 215 -22.18 -4.04 -0.19
C SER A 215 -22.51 -3.14 -1.38
N LEU A 216 -22.33 -1.82 -1.24
CA LEU A 216 -22.52 -0.88 -2.34
C LEU A 216 -21.44 -1.10 -3.41
N SER A 217 -21.84 -0.93 -4.68
CA SER A 217 -20.87 -0.85 -5.77
C SER A 217 -19.92 0.34 -5.52
N PRO A 218 -18.74 0.36 -6.14
CA PRO A 218 -17.83 1.50 -5.99
C PRO A 218 -18.48 2.86 -6.28
N ASP A 219 -19.42 2.91 -7.23
CA ASP A 219 -20.14 4.14 -7.60
C ASP A 219 -21.20 4.56 -6.57
N GLU A 220 -21.70 3.62 -5.77
CA GLU A 220 -22.71 3.86 -4.73
C GLU A 220 -22.10 4.23 -3.37
N ARG A 221 -20.77 4.11 -3.21
CA ARG A 221 -20.05 4.46 -1.98
C ARG A 221 -19.58 5.92 -1.94
N ILE A 222 -19.95 6.74 -2.94
CA ILE A 222 -19.58 8.16 -3.10
C ILE A 222 -20.62 9.05 -2.43
#